data_91ba811a36bb4d677c357c4b78c4951e
#
_entry.id   91ba811a36bb4d677c357c4b78c4951e
#
_cell.length_a   1.000
_cell.length_b   1.000
_cell.length_c   1.000
_cell.angle_alpha   90.00
_cell.angle_beta   90.00
_cell.angle_gamma   90.00
#
_symmetry.space_group_name_H-M   'P 1'
#
loop_
_entity.id
_entity.type
_entity.pdbx_description
1 polymer ?
#
loop_
_entity_poly.entity_id
_entity_poly.type
_entity_poly.pdbx_seq_one_letter_code
_entity_poly.pdbx_strand_id
1 'polypeptide(L)'
;MTPLLSLVVYMTLLTFLAIMLGAFLRNREWTAEGMKAGLGNRDNLPEATPLGGRAERAAGNSIEALIMFVPLALVAQIAGSADAVMLGATIFIWARVAYLPIYLVGIPYLRSLVWGVGVAGLAMMVMALL
;
A
#
# COMPACT_ATOMS: atom_id res chain seq x y z
N MET A 1 6.25 -2.01 22.26
CA MET A 1 5.55 -1.77 20.97
C MET A 1 4.06 -1.60 21.23
N THR A 2 3.51 -0.44 20.91
CA THR A 2 2.07 -0.21 21.06
C THR A 2 1.30 -0.83 19.87
N PRO A 3 0.00 -1.12 20.02
CA PRO A 3 -0.81 -1.61 18.91
C PRO A 3 -0.75 -0.71 17.66
N LEU A 4 -0.81 0.60 17.84
CA LEU A 4 -0.74 1.56 16.74
C LEU A 4 0.60 1.50 16.01
N LEU A 5 1.71 1.42 16.74
CA LEU A 5 3.05 1.28 16.13
C LEU A 5 3.21 -0.06 15.41
N SER A 6 2.56 -1.13 15.91
CA SER A 6 2.52 -2.41 15.18
C SER A 6 1.83 -2.27 13.82
N LEU A 7 0.75 -1.48 13.74
CA LEU A 7 0.08 -1.19 12.46
C LEU A 7 1.01 -0.44 11.49
N VAL A 8 1.87 0.46 11.98
CA VAL A 8 2.88 1.12 11.17
C VAL A 8 3.84 0.09 10.56
N VAL A 9 4.32 -0.85 11.38
CA VAL A 9 5.20 -1.93 10.89
C VAL A 9 4.48 -2.79 9.85
N TYR A 10 3.23 -3.18 10.10
CA TYR A 10 2.45 -3.97 9.14
C TYR A 10 2.23 -3.23 7.82
N MET A 11 1.92 -1.93 7.88
CA MET A 11 1.77 -1.14 6.66
C MET A 11 3.07 -1.03 5.88
N THR A 12 4.20 -0.88 6.57
CA THR A 12 5.52 -0.86 5.94
C THR A 12 5.82 -2.18 5.24
N LEU A 13 5.56 -3.31 5.89
CA LEU A 13 5.75 -4.63 5.29
C LEU A 13 4.82 -4.86 4.09
N LEU A 14 3.57 -4.45 4.20
CA LEU A 14 2.61 -4.54 3.09
C LEU A 14 3.06 -3.70 1.90
N THR A 15 3.55 -2.49 2.14
CA THR A 15 4.08 -1.61 1.10
C THR A 15 5.31 -2.21 0.45
N PHE A 16 6.22 -2.77 1.23
CA PHE A 16 7.38 -3.48 0.71
C PHE A 16 6.97 -4.66 -0.18
N LEU A 17 6.00 -5.47 0.27
CA LEU A 17 5.45 -6.56 -0.54
C LEU A 17 4.88 -6.05 -1.85
N ALA A 18 4.11 -4.96 -1.83
CA ALA A 18 3.54 -4.36 -3.02
C ALA A 18 4.62 -3.89 -4.00
N ILE A 19 5.70 -3.29 -3.50
CA ILE A 19 6.85 -2.85 -4.31
C ILE A 19 7.53 -4.06 -4.96
N MET A 20 7.78 -5.12 -4.20
CA MET A 20 8.43 -6.33 -4.72
C MET A 20 7.56 -7.03 -5.77
N LEU A 21 6.26 -7.18 -5.50
CA LEU A 21 5.32 -7.73 -6.48
C LEU A 21 5.21 -6.84 -7.72
N GLY A 22 5.21 -5.52 -7.53
CA GLY A 22 5.19 -4.57 -8.64
C GLY A 22 6.36 -4.77 -9.59
N ALA A 23 7.58 -4.82 -9.05
CA ALA A 23 8.78 -5.07 -9.84
C ALA A 23 8.78 -6.46 -10.49
N PHE A 24 8.47 -7.49 -9.71
CA PHE A 24 8.45 -8.88 -10.18
C PHE A 24 7.49 -9.09 -11.34
N LEU A 25 6.26 -8.58 -11.22
CA LEU A 25 5.22 -8.73 -12.24
C LEU A 25 5.44 -7.78 -13.43
N ARG A 26 5.92 -6.57 -13.18
CA ARG A 26 6.20 -5.59 -14.25
C ARG A 26 7.33 -6.06 -15.15
N ASN A 27 8.40 -6.58 -14.58
CA ASN A 27 9.60 -7.02 -15.31
C ASN A 27 9.51 -8.47 -15.78
N ARG A 28 8.52 -9.24 -15.32
CA ARG A 28 8.40 -10.68 -15.59
C ARG A 28 9.66 -11.42 -15.13
N GLU A 29 10.04 -11.19 -13.87
CA GLU A 29 11.32 -11.64 -13.30
C GLU A 29 11.40 -13.16 -13.10
N TRP A 30 10.32 -13.90 -13.33
CA TRP A 30 10.34 -15.37 -13.44
C TRP A 30 10.98 -15.87 -14.75
N THR A 31 11.26 -14.99 -15.71
CA THR A 31 12.00 -15.29 -16.93
C THR A 31 13.44 -14.81 -16.80
N ALA A 32 14.37 -15.44 -17.55
CA ALA A 32 15.77 -15.03 -17.55
C ALA A 32 15.94 -13.59 -18.08
N GLU A 33 15.20 -13.23 -19.12
CA GLU A 33 15.21 -11.89 -19.71
C GLU A 33 14.63 -10.85 -18.76
N GLY A 34 13.54 -11.19 -18.07
CA GLY A 34 12.91 -10.30 -17.09
C GLY A 34 13.79 -10.07 -15.86
N MET A 35 14.45 -11.10 -15.37
CA MET A 35 15.40 -10.96 -14.26
C MET A 35 16.58 -10.07 -14.65
N LYS A 36 17.13 -10.26 -15.85
CA LYS A 36 18.20 -9.41 -16.39
C LYS A 36 17.75 -7.95 -16.51
N ALA A 37 16.54 -7.71 -17.00
CA ALA A 37 15.98 -6.37 -17.11
C ALA A 37 15.75 -5.75 -15.72
N GLY A 38 15.24 -6.51 -14.76
CA GLY A 38 14.98 -6.06 -13.39
C GLY A 38 16.26 -5.67 -12.64
N LEU A 39 17.33 -6.40 -12.84
CA LEU A 39 18.65 -6.13 -12.23
C LEU A 39 19.44 -5.04 -12.94
N GLY A 40 19.06 -4.69 -14.17
CA GLY A 40 19.70 -3.62 -14.95
C GLY A 40 19.13 -2.23 -14.66
N ASN A 41 19.43 -1.29 -15.55
CA ASN A 41 18.99 0.11 -15.40
C ASN A 41 17.52 0.33 -15.76
N ARG A 42 16.86 -0.65 -16.38
CA ARG A 42 15.45 -0.59 -16.82
C ARG A 42 15.15 0.51 -17.84
N ASP A 43 16.15 0.91 -18.63
CA ASP A 43 16.00 1.98 -19.63
C ASP A 43 15.09 1.58 -20.80
N ASN A 44 15.06 0.29 -21.15
CA ASN A 44 14.33 -0.24 -22.29
C ASN A 44 13.46 -1.45 -21.89
N LEU A 45 12.55 -1.24 -20.94
CA LEU A 45 11.60 -2.28 -20.56
C LEU A 45 10.58 -2.51 -21.69
N PRO A 46 10.17 -3.77 -21.95
CA PRO A 46 9.06 -4.02 -22.84
C PRO A 46 7.76 -3.43 -22.28
N GLU A 47 6.77 -3.28 -23.14
CA GLU A 47 5.45 -2.80 -22.73
C GLU A 47 4.88 -3.67 -21.59
N ALA A 48 4.29 -3.03 -20.57
CA ALA A 48 3.72 -3.73 -19.44
C ALA A 48 2.52 -4.58 -19.86
N THR A 49 2.47 -5.82 -19.35
CA THR A 49 1.22 -6.60 -19.40
C THR A 49 0.14 -5.91 -18.56
N PRO A 50 -1.15 -6.21 -18.78
CA PRO A 50 -2.20 -5.67 -17.91
C PRO A 50 -1.95 -5.95 -16.42
N LEU A 51 -1.53 -7.16 -16.07
CA LEU A 51 -1.20 -7.52 -14.68
C LEU A 51 0.02 -6.74 -14.17
N GLY A 52 1.09 -6.68 -14.95
CA GLY A 52 2.31 -5.94 -14.59
C GLY A 52 2.03 -4.45 -14.37
N GLY A 53 1.23 -3.84 -15.23
CA GLY A 53 0.82 -2.44 -15.08
C GLY A 53 -0.03 -2.21 -13.84
N ARG A 54 -0.96 -3.12 -13.53
CA ARG A 54 -1.75 -3.03 -12.29
C ARG A 54 -0.89 -3.18 -11.05
N ALA A 55 0.06 -4.12 -11.07
CA ALA A 55 0.99 -4.32 -9.97
C ALA A 55 1.87 -3.09 -9.70
N GLU A 56 2.36 -2.46 -10.75
CA GLU A 56 3.16 -1.23 -10.64
C GLU A 56 2.34 -0.06 -10.06
N ARG A 57 1.10 0.11 -10.52
CA ARG A 57 0.20 1.15 -9.97
C ARG A 57 -0.20 0.85 -8.53
N ALA A 58 -0.44 -0.42 -8.18
CA ALA A 58 -0.73 -0.82 -6.81
C ALA A 58 0.44 -0.53 -5.87
N ALA A 59 1.67 -0.77 -6.32
CA ALA A 59 2.88 -0.42 -5.58
C ALA A 59 2.97 1.09 -5.33
N GLY A 60 2.80 1.91 -6.37
CA GLY A 60 2.81 3.37 -6.26
C GLY A 60 1.74 3.88 -5.30
N ASN A 61 0.52 3.37 -5.39
CA ASN A 61 -0.57 3.74 -4.50
C ASN A 61 -0.33 3.28 -3.05
N SER A 62 0.34 2.15 -2.85
CA SER A 62 0.72 1.70 -1.50
C SER A 62 1.76 2.61 -0.86
N ILE A 63 2.71 3.14 -1.63
CA ILE A 63 3.68 4.13 -1.16
C ILE A 63 2.96 5.42 -0.74
N GLU A 64 2.04 5.93 -1.56
CA GLU A 64 1.24 7.12 -1.24
C GLU A 64 0.44 6.92 0.05
N ALA A 65 -0.17 5.75 0.21
CA ALA A 65 -0.93 5.40 1.40
C ALA A 65 -0.04 5.35 2.66
N LEU A 66 1.17 4.81 2.54
CA LEU A 66 2.15 4.79 3.64
C LEU A 66 2.54 6.20 4.08
N ILE A 67 2.80 7.09 3.12
CA ILE A 67 3.16 8.49 3.37
C ILE A 67 2.05 9.22 4.13
N MET A 68 0.79 8.90 3.88
CA MET A 68 -0.34 9.52 4.58
C MET A 68 -0.57 8.91 5.97
N PHE A 69 -0.40 7.61 6.10
CA PHE A 69 -0.71 6.89 7.34
C PHE A 69 0.32 7.09 8.44
N VAL A 70 1.61 6.96 8.11
CA VAL A 70 2.69 6.97 9.11
C VAL A 70 2.75 8.27 9.91
N PRO A 71 2.71 9.47 9.30
CA PRO A 71 2.71 10.71 10.08
C PRO A 71 1.53 10.82 11.05
N LEU A 72 0.32 10.43 10.62
CA LEU A 72 -0.86 10.47 11.49
C LEU A 72 -0.71 9.51 12.69
N ALA A 73 -0.20 8.32 12.44
CA ALA A 73 0.04 7.35 13.51
C ALA A 73 1.11 7.84 14.50
N LEU A 74 2.18 8.44 14.00
CA LEU A 74 3.24 8.99 14.86
C LEU A 74 2.76 10.19 15.66
N VAL A 75 2.01 11.11 15.06
CA VAL A 75 1.40 12.24 15.76
C VAL A 75 0.49 11.73 16.88
N ALA A 76 -0.38 10.77 16.59
CA ALA A 76 -1.26 10.17 17.58
C ALA A 76 -0.49 9.53 18.74
N GLN A 77 0.59 8.82 18.43
CA GLN A 77 1.43 8.17 19.44
C GLN A 77 2.14 9.18 20.34
N ILE A 78 2.72 10.23 19.76
CA ILE A 78 3.45 11.27 20.47
C ILE A 78 2.49 12.12 21.32
N ALA A 79 1.30 12.40 20.81
CA ALA A 79 0.28 13.18 21.49
C ALA A 79 -0.46 12.39 22.61
N GLY A 80 -0.18 11.11 22.78
CA GLY A 80 -0.90 10.28 23.74
C GLY A 80 -2.34 9.95 23.32
N SER A 81 -2.66 10.11 22.03
CA SER A 81 -4.01 9.90 21.45
C SER A 81 -4.11 8.62 20.63
N ALA A 82 -3.20 7.66 20.87
CA ALA A 82 -3.15 6.42 20.11
C ALA A 82 -4.47 5.65 20.10
N ASP A 83 -5.14 5.57 21.24
CA ASP A 83 -6.42 4.85 21.35
C ASP A 83 -7.54 5.53 20.55
N ALA A 84 -7.52 6.85 20.46
CA ALA A 84 -8.53 7.61 19.73
C ALA A 84 -8.50 7.33 18.21
N VAL A 85 -7.34 7.03 17.67
CA VAL A 85 -7.17 6.78 16.22
C VAL A 85 -7.22 5.30 15.85
N MET A 86 -7.25 4.38 16.81
CA MET A 86 -7.12 2.93 16.55
C MET A 86 -8.17 2.38 15.62
N LEU A 87 -9.42 2.82 15.72
CA LEU A 87 -10.48 2.35 14.83
C LEU A 87 -10.20 2.74 13.37
N GLY A 88 -9.90 4.03 13.14
CA GLY A 88 -9.56 4.53 11.80
C GLY A 88 -8.32 3.84 11.24
N ALA A 89 -7.29 3.66 12.05
CA ALA A 89 -6.06 2.97 11.67
C ALA A 89 -6.31 1.51 11.29
N THR A 90 -7.13 0.80 12.06
CA THR A 90 -7.48 -0.61 11.80
C THR A 90 -8.27 -0.74 10.51
N ILE A 91 -9.27 0.11 10.28
CA ILE A 91 -10.05 0.16 9.04
C ILE A 91 -9.12 0.42 7.85
N PHE A 92 -8.22 1.38 7.97
CA PHE A 92 -7.24 1.69 6.92
C PHE A 92 -6.37 0.48 6.57
N ILE A 93 -5.76 -0.17 7.56
CA ILE A 93 -4.87 -1.31 7.33
C ILE A 93 -5.61 -2.45 6.63
N TRP A 94 -6.80 -2.84 7.11
CA TRP A 94 -7.57 -3.91 6.48
C TRP A 94 -8.01 -3.57 5.06
N ALA A 95 -8.38 -2.31 4.81
CA ALA A 95 -8.68 -1.84 3.46
C ALA A 95 -7.44 -1.97 2.56
N ARG A 96 -6.24 -1.65 3.05
CA ARG A 96 -5.00 -1.78 2.28
C ARG A 96 -4.61 -3.23 2.01
N VAL A 97 -4.82 -4.11 2.98
CA VAL A 97 -4.61 -5.56 2.80
C VAL A 97 -5.51 -6.11 1.71
N ALA A 98 -6.77 -5.72 1.70
CA ALA A 98 -7.74 -6.14 0.67
C ALA A 98 -7.46 -5.48 -0.69
N TYR A 99 -7.00 -4.24 -0.71
CA TYR A 99 -6.77 -3.46 -1.92
C TYR A 99 -5.76 -4.11 -2.87
N LEU A 100 -4.66 -4.63 -2.32
CA LEU A 100 -3.58 -5.18 -3.14
C LEU A 100 -4.06 -6.37 -4.01
N PRO A 101 -4.64 -7.46 -3.48
CA PRO A 101 -5.12 -8.55 -4.31
C PRO A 101 -6.28 -8.15 -5.22
N ILE A 102 -7.18 -7.29 -4.77
CA ILE A 102 -8.31 -6.80 -5.58
C ILE A 102 -7.81 -6.02 -6.79
N TYR A 103 -6.80 -5.18 -6.62
CA TYR A 103 -6.20 -4.44 -7.73
C TYR A 103 -5.52 -5.38 -8.72
N LEU A 104 -4.76 -6.35 -8.24
CA LEU A 104 -4.05 -7.33 -9.09
C LEU A 104 -5.03 -8.15 -9.93
N VAL A 105 -6.14 -8.59 -9.35
CA VAL A 105 -7.20 -9.31 -10.06
C VAL A 105 -7.89 -8.42 -11.11
N GLY A 106 -7.94 -7.11 -10.86
CA GLY A 106 -8.46 -6.14 -11.82
C GLY A 106 -9.96 -5.92 -11.76
N ILE A 107 -10.54 -5.89 -10.56
CA ILE A 107 -11.96 -5.57 -10.34
C ILE A 107 -12.08 -4.06 -10.10
N PRO A 108 -12.47 -3.24 -11.12
CA PRO A 108 -12.29 -1.79 -11.06
C PRO A 108 -13.15 -1.10 -10.00
N TYR A 109 -14.43 -1.39 -9.93
CA TYR A 109 -15.33 -0.72 -8.97
C TYR A 109 -15.07 -1.15 -7.54
N LEU A 110 -14.79 -2.44 -7.32
CA LEU A 110 -14.45 -2.96 -6.00
C LEU A 110 -13.14 -2.37 -5.50
N ARG A 111 -12.15 -2.24 -6.37
CA ARG A 111 -10.88 -1.56 -6.07
C ARG A 111 -11.12 -0.14 -5.55
N SER A 112 -11.94 0.64 -6.24
CA SER A 112 -12.22 2.04 -5.85
C SER A 112 -13.01 2.12 -4.55
N LEU A 113 -13.93 1.19 -4.32
CA LEU A 113 -14.67 1.11 -3.06
C LEU A 113 -13.74 0.84 -1.87
N VAL A 114 -12.87 -0.14 -1.99
CA VAL A 114 -11.90 -0.50 -0.94
C VAL A 114 -10.91 0.64 -0.70
N TRP A 115 -10.45 1.32 -1.74
CA TRP A 115 -9.65 2.53 -1.62
C TRP A 115 -10.40 3.60 -0.81
N GLY A 116 -11.68 3.82 -1.11
CA GLY A 116 -12.53 4.76 -0.39
C GLY A 116 -12.70 4.41 1.10
N VAL A 117 -12.81 3.13 1.43
CA VAL A 117 -12.83 2.66 2.83
C VAL A 117 -11.52 3.02 3.55
N GLY A 118 -10.38 2.84 2.88
CA GLY A 118 -9.08 3.25 3.40
C GLY A 118 -9.01 4.76 3.65
N VAL A 119 -9.48 5.57 2.72
CA VAL A 119 -9.56 7.03 2.87
C VAL A 119 -10.46 7.42 4.05
N ALA A 120 -11.59 6.74 4.23
CA ALA A 120 -12.46 6.96 5.38
C ALA A 120 -11.73 6.67 6.70
N GLY A 121 -10.93 5.61 6.76
CA GLY A 121 -10.08 5.31 7.91
C GLY A 121 -9.09 6.42 8.23
N LEU A 122 -8.39 6.96 7.21
CA LEU A 122 -7.49 8.11 7.38
C LEU A 122 -8.25 9.36 7.86
N ALA A 123 -9.42 9.63 7.29
CA ALA A 123 -10.25 10.76 7.69
C ALA A 123 -10.67 10.65 9.17
N MET A 124 -11.03 9.44 9.61
CA MET A 124 -11.35 9.19 11.03
C MET A 124 -10.15 9.48 11.95
N MET A 125 -8.93 9.11 11.52
CA MET A 125 -7.71 9.43 12.28
C MET A 125 -7.51 10.94 12.38
N VAL A 126 -7.63 11.66 11.26
CA VAL A 126 -7.51 13.13 11.25
C VAL A 126 -8.53 13.78 12.19
N MET A 127 -9.80 13.37 12.08
CA MET A 127 -10.87 13.91 12.93
C MET A 127 -10.65 13.65 14.40
N ALA A 128 -10.06 12.51 14.76
CA ALA A 128 -9.75 12.19 16.15
C ALA A 128 -8.55 12.99 16.71
N LEU A 129 -7.73 13.57 15.85
CA LEU A 129 -6.56 14.37 16.22
C LEU A 129 -6.82 15.87 16.24
N LEU A 130 -7.87 16.37 15.57
CA LEU A 130 -8.26 17.79 15.55
C LEU A 130 -9.32 18.09 16.60
#